data_3b47cbd8dc0a8b4e401efa884cb57ecd
#
_entry.id   3b47cbd8dc0a8b4e401efa884cb57ecd
#
_cell.length_a   1.000
_cell.length_b   1.000
_cell.length_c   1.000
_cell.angle_alpha   90.00
_cell.angle_beta   90.00
_cell.angle_gamma   90.00
#
_symmetry.space_group_name_H-M   'P 1'
#
loop_
_entity.id
_entity.type
_entity.pdbx_description
1 polymer ?
#
loop_
_entity_poly.entity_id
_entity_poly.type
_entity_poly.pdbx_seq_one_letter_code
_entity_poly.pdbx_strand_id
1 'polypeptide(L)'
;MERKEKGMGIKARRLLAYIVLIIISILCLVWFYILFINATRSKGELTQGFTAIPSTHAWENWTNVYNGSIPIFRGMLNSLIIALSSAAVSTYFSTMTAYAIHAYDFRIKNAVFTFILMIMTIPTQVTALGFLELVQKMKLEDNYIPLIVPTIAAPVTFFYMKQYMDSVLPLSLIEAARIDGAGAFRIFNQIVVPLMKPAIAVQAIFTFVSSWTNYFTPALILHEEKMKTLPILIAQLRSADFLKFDMGQVYMMIAFSIFPVIVIYLVLSKYIVGGVTLGGVKG
;
A
#
# COMPACT_ATOMS: atom_id res chain seq x y z
N MET A 1 23.92 -38.70 -32.61
CA MET A 1 22.60 -38.17 -33.04
C MET A 1 22.19 -37.07 -32.08
N GLU A 2 22.61 -35.82 -32.35
CA GLU A 2 22.19 -34.65 -31.56
C GLU A 2 20.75 -34.29 -31.94
N ARG A 3 19.82 -34.42 -31.01
CA ARG A 3 18.46 -33.87 -31.11
C ARG A 3 18.57 -32.34 -31.05
N LYS A 4 18.60 -31.68 -32.21
CA LYS A 4 18.30 -30.24 -32.31
C LYS A 4 16.87 -30.04 -31.81
N GLU A 5 16.72 -29.63 -30.53
CA GLU A 5 15.46 -29.07 -30.06
C GLU A 5 15.14 -27.84 -30.92
N LYS A 6 14.12 -27.94 -31.74
CA LYS A 6 13.52 -26.80 -32.46
C LYS A 6 12.85 -25.90 -31.48
N GLY A 7 13.62 -25.13 -30.68
CA GLY A 7 13.11 -24.08 -29.86
C GLY A 7 12.47 -23.00 -30.73
N MET A 8 11.34 -22.51 -30.28
CA MET A 8 10.62 -21.38 -30.90
C MET A 8 11.58 -20.21 -31.14
N GLY A 9 11.63 -19.67 -32.36
CA GLY A 9 12.55 -18.57 -32.72
C GLY A 9 12.36 -17.34 -31.79
N ILE A 10 13.41 -16.56 -31.56
CA ILE A 10 13.41 -15.40 -30.64
C ILE A 10 12.24 -14.45 -30.91
N LYS A 11 11.87 -14.24 -32.18
CA LYS A 11 10.71 -13.40 -32.57
C LYS A 11 9.39 -14.00 -32.10
N ALA A 12 9.20 -15.33 -32.23
CA ALA A 12 7.97 -15.99 -31.79
C ALA A 12 7.85 -15.98 -30.24
N ARG A 13 8.95 -16.14 -29.50
CA ARG A 13 8.97 -16.02 -28.02
C ARG A 13 8.61 -14.60 -27.57
N ARG A 14 9.14 -13.58 -28.25
CA ARG A 14 8.78 -12.17 -27.95
C ARG A 14 7.30 -11.90 -28.24
N LEU A 15 6.80 -12.36 -29.39
CA LEU A 15 5.37 -12.20 -29.73
C LEU A 15 4.47 -12.86 -28.68
N LEU A 16 4.78 -14.10 -28.29
CA LEU A 16 4.04 -14.80 -27.24
C LEU A 16 4.07 -14.04 -25.91
N ALA A 17 5.24 -13.52 -25.51
CA ALA A 17 5.38 -12.73 -24.29
C ALA A 17 4.53 -11.46 -24.34
N TYR A 18 4.51 -10.74 -25.47
CA TYR A 18 3.66 -9.56 -25.63
C TYR A 18 2.16 -9.90 -25.58
N ILE A 19 1.73 -10.98 -26.24
CA ILE A 19 0.33 -11.43 -26.18
C ILE A 19 -0.07 -11.74 -24.74
N VAL A 20 0.73 -12.51 -24.01
CA VAL A 20 0.46 -12.85 -22.61
C VAL A 20 0.40 -11.59 -21.73
N LEU A 21 1.35 -10.67 -21.87
CA LEU A 21 1.38 -9.42 -21.12
C LEU A 21 0.17 -8.53 -21.43
N ILE A 22 -0.24 -8.42 -22.70
CA ILE A 22 -1.43 -7.66 -23.10
C ILE A 22 -2.70 -8.25 -22.48
N ILE A 23 -2.85 -9.59 -22.56
CA ILE A 23 -4.02 -10.27 -21.95
C ILE A 23 -4.06 -10.01 -20.45
N ILE A 24 -2.94 -10.19 -19.74
CA ILE A 24 -2.87 -9.92 -18.29
C ILE A 24 -3.19 -8.45 -18.01
N SER A 25 -2.65 -7.51 -18.79
CA SER A 25 -2.93 -6.09 -18.62
C SER A 25 -4.42 -5.76 -18.80
N ILE A 26 -5.06 -6.33 -19.82
CA ILE A 26 -6.51 -6.17 -20.05
C ILE A 26 -7.29 -6.75 -18.87
N LEU A 27 -6.96 -7.96 -18.42
CA LEU A 27 -7.63 -8.59 -17.26
C LEU A 27 -7.48 -7.76 -15.97
N CYS A 28 -6.34 -7.11 -15.76
CA CYS A 28 -6.14 -6.22 -14.61
C CYS A 28 -6.93 -4.90 -14.75
N LEU A 29 -7.04 -4.35 -15.95
CA LEU A 29 -7.65 -3.05 -16.18
C LEU A 29 -9.18 -3.11 -16.32
N VAL A 30 -9.74 -4.25 -16.75
CA VAL A 30 -11.18 -4.40 -16.98
C VAL A 30 -12.03 -4.08 -15.74
N TRP A 31 -11.55 -4.43 -14.55
CA TRP A 31 -12.27 -4.15 -13.31
C TRP A 31 -12.36 -2.66 -12.99
N PHE A 32 -11.29 -1.91 -13.27
CA PHE A 32 -11.31 -0.46 -13.16
C PHE A 32 -12.22 0.17 -14.21
N TYR A 33 -12.18 -0.34 -15.44
CA TYR A 33 -13.08 0.09 -16.50
C TYR A 33 -14.55 -0.08 -16.10
N ILE A 34 -14.93 -1.28 -15.61
CA ILE A 34 -16.27 -1.57 -15.12
C ILE A 34 -16.66 -0.65 -13.97
N LEU A 35 -15.75 -0.39 -13.04
CA LEU A 35 -15.98 0.53 -11.93
C LEU A 35 -16.32 1.95 -12.43
N PHE A 36 -15.53 2.49 -13.36
CA PHE A 36 -15.79 3.82 -13.93
C PHE A 36 -17.09 3.85 -14.74
N ILE A 37 -17.40 2.81 -15.51
CA ILE A 37 -18.70 2.70 -16.21
C ILE A 37 -19.85 2.72 -15.19
N ASN A 38 -19.79 1.91 -14.14
CA ASN A 38 -20.83 1.85 -13.12
C ASN A 38 -20.98 3.17 -12.36
N ALA A 39 -19.91 3.94 -12.18
CA ALA A 39 -19.99 5.28 -11.60
C ALA A 39 -20.79 6.29 -12.46
N THR A 40 -20.98 6.00 -13.76
CA THR A 40 -21.80 6.84 -14.66
C THR A 40 -23.26 6.41 -14.73
N ARG A 41 -23.65 5.32 -14.06
CA ARG A 41 -24.99 4.70 -14.20
C ARG A 41 -25.89 5.02 -13.01
N SER A 42 -27.19 5.11 -13.28
CA SER A 42 -28.21 5.22 -12.24
C SER A 42 -28.42 3.90 -11.50
N LYS A 43 -29.06 3.95 -10.32
CA LYS A 43 -29.46 2.76 -9.56
C LYS A 43 -30.27 1.78 -10.41
N GLY A 44 -31.24 2.28 -11.20
CA GLY A 44 -32.11 1.47 -12.06
C GLY A 44 -31.32 0.73 -13.15
N GLU A 45 -30.36 1.41 -13.80
CA GLU A 45 -29.51 0.79 -14.82
C GLU A 45 -28.55 -0.26 -14.24
N LEU A 46 -28.06 -0.05 -13.03
CA LEU A 46 -27.19 -1.01 -12.35
C LEU A 46 -27.89 -2.33 -12.02
N THR A 47 -29.20 -2.29 -11.76
CA THR A 47 -30.01 -3.50 -11.53
C THR A 47 -30.28 -4.30 -12.80
N GLN A 48 -30.15 -3.70 -14.00
CA GLN A 48 -30.33 -4.37 -15.30
C GLN A 48 -29.10 -5.24 -15.68
N GLY A 49 -28.04 -5.23 -14.88
CA GLY A 49 -26.85 -6.05 -15.11
C GLY A 49 -25.68 -5.31 -15.75
N PHE A 50 -24.75 -6.06 -16.33
CA PHE A 50 -23.51 -5.55 -16.89
C PHE A 50 -23.72 -4.81 -18.21
N THR A 51 -23.01 -3.69 -18.38
CA THR A 51 -22.78 -3.02 -19.67
C THR A 51 -21.36 -2.50 -19.73
N ALA A 52 -20.81 -2.44 -20.95
CA ALA A 52 -19.52 -1.82 -21.23
C ALA A 52 -19.65 -0.35 -21.70
N ILE A 53 -20.88 0.18 -21.80
CA ILE A 53 -21.14 1.54 -22.31
C ILE A 53 -21.43 2.47 -21.14
N PRO A 54 -20.77 3.65 -21.04
CA PRO A 54 -21.05 4.63 -20.01
C PRO A 54 -22.47 5.21 -20.17
N SER A 55 -23.09 5.57 -19.05
CA SER A 55 -24.37 6.28 -19.01
C SER A 55 -24.17 7.78 -18.76
N THR A 56 -25.27 8.53 -18.65
CA THR A 56 -25.27 9.99 -18.51
C THR A 56 -25.39 10.49 -17.07
N HIS A 57 -25.47 9.60 -16.08
CA HIS A 57 -25.72 9.95 -14.67
C HIS A 57 -24.44 10.28 -13.86
N ALA A 58 -23.27 10.39 -14.51
CA ALA A 58 -22.01 10.68 -13.81
C ALA A 58 -22.06 11.97 -12.97
N TRP A 59 -22.63 13.03 -13.53
CA TRP A 59 -22.76 14.32 -12.85
C TRP A 59 -23.76 14.26 -11.69
N GLU A 60 -24.86 13.57 -11.86
CA GLU A 60 -25.86 13.36 -10.81
C GLU A 60 -25.24 12.58 -9.64
N ASN A 61 -24.59 11.44 -9.93
CA ASN A 61 -23.90 10.63 -8.91
C ASN A 61 -22.84 11.44 -8.16
N TRP A 62 -22.07 12.27 -8.89
CA TRP A 62 -21.08 13.17 -8.27
C TRP A 62 -21.75 14.21 -7.38
N THR A 63 -22.82 14.84 -7.84
CA THR A 63 -23.56 15.83 -7.05
C THR A 63 -24.16 15.22 -5.79
N ASN A 64 -24.69 13.99 -5.89
CA ASN A 64 -25.20 13.23 -4.75
C ASN A 64 -24.08 12.87 -3.75
N VAL A 65 -22.87 12.58 -4.22
CA VAL A 65 -21.69 12.37 -3.35
C VAL A 65 -21.26 13.67 -2.68
N TYR A 66 -21.20 14.77 -3.45
CA TYR A 66 -20.70 16.06 -2.96
C TYR A 66 -21.66 16.73 -1.95
N ASN A 67 -22.96 16.71 -2.23
CA ASN A 67 -24.01 17.33 -1.40
C ASN A 67 -24.62 16.35 -0.39
N GLY A 68 -24.18 15.08 -0.39
CA GLY A 68 -24.70 14.08 0.52
C GLY A 68 -24.34 14.33 1.98
N SER A 69 -25.04 13.65 2.89
CA SER A 69 -24.83 13.76 4.34
C SER A 69 -23.48 13.16 4.78
N ILE A 70 -22.82 12.38 3.93
CA ILE A 70 -21.56 11.70 4.26
C ILE A 70 -20.38 12.62 3.95
N PRO A 71 -19.51 12.94 4.92
CA PRO A 71 -18.40 13.87 4.73
C PRO A 71 -17.20 13.23 4.01
N ILE A 72 -17.38 12.90 2.71
CA ILE A 72 -16.41 12.13 1.91
C ILE A 72 -15.02 12.79 1.86
N PHE A 73 -14.95 14.11 1.67
CA PHE A 73 -13.65 14.82 1.60
C PHE A 73 -12.91 14.77 2.93
N ARG A 74 -13.63 14.83 4.04
CA ARG A 74 -13.04 14.67 5.36
C ARG A 74 -12.55 13.25 5.58
N GLY A 75 -13.35 12.24 5.21
CA GLY A 75 -12.95 10.84 5.28
C GLY A 75 -11.72 10.55 4.39
N MET A 76 -11.65 11.18 3.21
CA MET A 76 -10.48 11.09 2.33
C MET A 76 -9.24 11.72 2.98
N LEU A 77 -9.36 12.92 3.57
CA LEU A 77 -8.26 13.58 4.27
C LEU A 77 -7.79 12.74 5.48
N ASN A 78 -8.71 12.21 6.27
CA ASN A 78 -8.40 11.32 7.38
C ASN A 78 -7.61 10.09 6.91
N SER A 79 -8.09 9.43 5.86
CA SER A 79 -7.40 8.29 5.25
C SER A 79 -6.01 8.66 4.71
N LEU A 80 -5.87 9.85 4.09
CA LEU A 80 -4.57 10.35 3.60
C LEU A 80 -3.59 10.56 4.75
N ILE A 81 -4.02 11.21 5.83
CA ILE A 81 -3.17 11.44 7.01
C ILE A 81 -2.68 10.12 7.58
N ILE A 82 -3.59 9.16 7.80
CA ILE A 82 -3.23 7.85 8.36
C ILE A 82 -2.30 7.11 7.40
N ALA A 83 -2.65 7.01 6.12
CA ALA A 83 -1.89 6.21 5.15
C ALA A 83 -0.49 6.79 4.85
N LEU A 84 -0.36 8.12 4.68
CA LEU A 84 0.93 8.77 4.46
C LEU A 84 1.82 8.67 5.68
N SER A 85 1.27 8.92 6.88
CA SER A 85 2.02 8.81 8.13
C SER A 85 2.48 7.38 8.39
N SER A 86 1.59 6.40 8.18
CA SER A 86 1.93 4.98 8.32
C SER A 86 3.01 4.54 7.34
N ALA A 87 2.92 4.97 6.07
CA ALA A 87 3.93 4.66 5.07
C ALA A 87 5.30 5.26 5.41
N ALA A 88 5.34 6.53 5.84
CA ALA A 88 6.57 7.20 6.22
C ALA A 88 7.22 6.55 7.45
N VAL A 89 6.43 6.35 8.51
CA VAL A 89 6.90 5.77 9.77
C VAL A 89 7.35 4.32 9.57
N SER A 90 6.53 3.50 8.91
CA SER A 90 6.85 2.09 8.65
C SER A 90 8.14 1.93 7.85
N THR A 91 8.28 2.64 6.72
CA THR A 91 9.46 2.49 5.86
C THR A 91 10.73 3.00 6.51
N TYR A 92 10.67 4.14 7.21
CA TYR A 92 11.82 4.72 7.89
C TYR A 92 12.35 3.79 9.00
N PHE A 93 11.49 3.38 9.92
CA PHE A 93 11.90 2.53 11.06
C PHE A 93 12.22 1.10 10.64
N SER A 94 11.53 0.55 9.65
CA SER A 94 11.89 -0.76 9.08
C SER A 94 13.26 -0.73 8.40
N THR A 95 13.59 0.36 7.69
CA THR A 95 14.93 0.54 7.11
C THR A 95 15.99 0.68 8.21
N MET A 96 15.70 1.41 9.28
CA MET A 96 16.60 1.56 10.43
C MET A 96 16.83 0.23 11.14
N THR A 97 15.80 -0.56 11.36
CA THR A 97 15.91 -1.90 11.96
C THR A 97 16.71 -2.85 11.05
N ALA A 98 16.45 -2.81 9.74
CA ALA A 98 17.20 -3.58 8.75
C ALA A 98 18.69 -3.20 8.76
N TYR A 99 19.00 -1.90 8.83
CA TYR A 99 20.35 -1.40 8.93
C TYR A 99 21.05 -1.87 10.23
N ALA A 100 20.34 -1.83 11.35
CA ALA A 100 20.90 -2.31 12.62
C ALA A 100 21.27 -3.80 12.56
N ILE A 101 20.36 -4.63 11.99
CA ILE A 101 20.62 -6.07 11.82
C ILE A 101 21.64 -6.36 10.71
N HIS A 102 21.80 -5.48 9.70
CA HIS A 102 22.80 -5.64 8.65
C HIS A 102 24.21 -5.27 9.12
N ALA A 103 24.36 -4.08 9.70
CA ALA A 103 25.64 -3.40 9.90
C ALA A 103 26.29 -3.61 11.26
N TYR A 104 25.56 -4.18 12.20
CA TYR A 104 26.08 -4.37 13.56
C TYR A 104 26.06 -5.85 13.97
N ASP A 105 27.10 -6.25 14.70
CA ASP A 105 27.17 -7.55 15.35
C ASP A 105 26.82 -7.41 16.83
N PHE A 106 25.80 -8.17 17.26
CA PHE A 106 25.39 -8.28 18.65
C PHE A 106 24.85 -9.67 18.97
N ARG A 107 25.01 -10.09 20.23
CA ARG A 107 24.82 -11.47 20.68
C ARG A 107 23.46 -12.08 20.27
N ILE A 108 22.40 -11.31 20.28
CA ILE A 108 21.02 -11.80 20.01
C ILE A 108 20.51 -11.46 18.60
N LYS A 109 21.38 -11.01 17.69
CA LYS A 109 21.03 -10.59 16.32
C LYS A 109 20.12 -11.58 15.58
N ASN A 110 20.55 -12.85 15.55
CA ASN A 110 19.80 -13.89 14.84
C ASN A 110 18.46 -14.23 15.52
N ALA A 111 18.42 -14.19 16.87
CA ALA A 111 17.20 -14.38 17.62
C ALA A 111 16.18 -13.28 17.35
N VAL A 112 16.62 -12.00 17.31
CA VAL A 112 15.77 -10.86 16.96
C VAL A 112 15.24 -10.99 15.54
N PHE A 113 16.10 -11.32 14.57
CA PHE A 113 15.68 -11.53 13.19
C PHE A 113 14.63 -12.63 13.07
N THR A 114 14.89 -13.80 13.67
CA THR A 114 13.94 -14.94 13.66
C THR A 114 12.64 -14.58 14.36
N PHE A 115 12.70 -13.86 15.48
CA PHE A 115 11.50 -13.42 16.20
C PHE A 115 10.62 -12.49 15.34
N ILE A 116 11.22 -11.53 14.62
CA ILE A 116 10.47 -10.66 13.70
C ILE A 116 9.80 -11.49 12.61
N LEU A 117 10.49 -12.50 12.06
CA LEU A 117 9.90 -13.37 11.04
C LEU A 117 8.73 -14.22 11.59
N MET A 118 8.85 -14.72 12.83
CA MET A 118 7.77 -15.47 13.48
C MET A 118 6.51 -14.61 13.68
N ILE A 119 6.65 -13.34 14.02
CA ILE A 119 5.51 -12.43 14.19
C ILE A 119 4.71 -12.28 12.87
N MET A 120 5.37 -12.37 11.70
CA MET A 120 4.67 -12.29 10.39
C MET A 120 3.65 -13.40 10.19
N THR A 121 3.76 -14.51 10.89
CA THR A 121 2.82 -15.64 10.77
C THR A 121 1.53 -15.46 11.55
N ILE A 122 1.47 -14.47 12.45
CA ILE A 122 0.31 -14.21 13.29
C ILE A 122 -0.72 -13.40 12.50
N PRO A 123 -1.94 -13.91 12.27
CA PRO A 123 -2.98 -13.14 11.58
C PRO A 123 -3.40 -11.90 12.40
N THR A 124 -3.49 -10.76 11.73
CA THR A 124 -3.88 -9.49 12.39
C THR A 124 -5.27 -9.53 13.02
N GLN A 125 -6.18 -10.34 12.47
CA GLN A 125 -7.52 -10.53 13.01
C GLN A 125 -7.53 -11.20 14.40
N VAL A 126 -6.55 -12.06 14.66
CA VAL A 126 -6.41 -12.74 15.97
C VAL A 126 -6.00 -11.76 17.06
N THR A 127 -5.18 -10.77 16.71
CA THR A 127 -4.69 -9.75 17.65
C THR A 127 -5.65 -8.58 17.84
N ALA A 128 -6.74 -8.52 17.06
CA ALA A 128 -7.63 -7.36 17.02
C ALA A 128 -8.32 -7.07 18.37
N LEU A 129 -8.75 -8.12 19.10
CA LEU A 129 -9.40 -7.94 20.42
C LEU A 129 -8.41 -7.38 21.44
N GLY A 130 -7.21 -7.93 21.51
CA GLY A 130 -6.16 -7.40 22.40
C GLY A 130 -5.73 -5.98 22.04
N PHE A 131 -5.70 -5.66 20.73
CA PHE A 131 -5.45 -4.30 20.27
C PHE A 131 -6.55 -3.34 20.74
N LEU A 132 -7.83 -3.70 20.55
CA LEU A 132 -8.96 -2.88 20.98
C LEU A 132 -8.92 -2.64 22.50
N GLU A 133 -8.71 -3.69 23.29
CA GLU A 133 -8.61 -3.59 24.76
C GLU A 133 -7.47 -2.64 25.20
N LEU A 134 -6.31 -2.73 24.52
CA LEU A 134 -5.18 -1.84 24.76
C LEU A 134 -5.54 -0.37 24.46
N VAL A 135 -6.16 -0.12 23.29
CA VAL A 135 -6.59 1.23 22.87
C VAL A 135 -7.57 1.83 23.87
N GLN A 136 -8.54 1.04 24.36
CA GLN A 136 -9.51 1.46 25.35
C GLN A 136 -8.86 1.76 26.70
N LYS A 137 -7.98 0.89 27.20
CA LYS A 137 -7.21 1.13 28.44
C LYS A 137 -6.37 2.40 28.36
N MET A 138 -5.81 2.71 27.20
CA MET A 138 -5.03 3.91 26.95
C MET A 138 -5.89 5.15 26.69
N LYS A 139 -7.22 5.00 26.57
CA LYS A 139 -8.17 6.08 26.20
C LYS A 139 -7.81 6.75 24.87
N LEU A 140 -7.44 5.95 23.87
CA LEU A 140 -7.04 6.39 22.54
C LEU A 140 -8.09 6.04 21.48
N GLU A 141 -9.34 5.79 21.85
CA GLU A 141 -10.46 5.74 20.92
C GLU A 141 -10.63 7.09 20.22
N ASP A 142 -11.18 7.09 19.03
CA ASP A 142 -11.32 8.29 18.19
C ASP A 142 -10.00 9.06 17.99
N ASN A 143 -8.89 8.32 17.86
CA ASN A 143 -7.56 8.87 17.64
C ASN A 143 -6.81 8.09 16.55
N TYR A 144 -5.96 8.79 15.78
CA TYR A 144 -5.17 8.17 14.71
C TYR A 144 -3.85 7.57 15.22
N ILE A 145 -3.40 7.92 16.42
CA ILE A 145 -2.14 7.39 17.01
C ILE A 145 -2.11 5.85 17.00
N PRO A 146 -3.18 5.14 17.44
CA PRO A 146 -3.18 3.67 17.40
C PRO A 146 -3.13 3.06 16.01
N LEU A 147 -3.48 3.83 14.96
CA LEU A 147 -3.41 3.38 13.58
C LEU A 147 -2.05 3.65 12.93
N ILE A 148 -1.32 4.64 13.43
CA ILE A 148 -0.03 5.09 12.86
C ILE A 148 1.15 4.50 13.61
N VAL A 149 1.21 4.66 14.94
CA VAL A 149 2.39 4.32 15.74
C VAL A 149 2.76 2.83 15.68
N PRO A 150 1.82 1.86 15.72
CA PRO A 150 2.18 0.45 15.61
C PRO A 150 2.85 0.08 14.28
N THR A 151 2.71 0.89 13.23
CA THR A 151 3.37 0.65 11.94
C THR A 151 4.89 0.85 11.99
N ILE A 152 5.45 1.40 13.08
CA ILE A 152 6.89 1.38 13.38
C ILE A 152 7.41 -0.05 13.37
N ALA A 153 6.65 -0.98 13.94
CA ALA A 153 6.95 -2.40 13.98
C ALA A 153 6.23 -3.13 12.83
N ALA A 154 6.71 -2.95 11.60
CA ALA A 154 6.15 -3.58 10.39
C ALA A 154 7.05 -4.74 9.92
N PRO A 155 6.83 -5.99 10.39
CA PRO A 155 7.71 -7.13 10.09
C PRO A 155 7.89 -7.40 8.60
N VAL A 156 6.81 -7.30 7.82
CA VAL A 156 6.84 -7.50 6.36
C VAL A 156 7.72 -6.45 5.69
N THR A 157 7.51 -5.18 6.00
CA THR A 157 8.31 -4.07 5.46
C THR A 157 9.79 -4.23 5.85
N PHE A 158 10.06 -4.56 7.12
CA PHE A 158 11.40 -4.85 7.60
C PHE A 158 12.08 -5.98 6.80
N PHE A 159 11.38 -7.09 6.56
CA PHE A 159 11.92 -8.22 5.80
C PHE A 159 12.37 -7.79 4.40
N TYR A 160 11.51 -7.08 3.66
CA TYR A 160 11.86 -6.59 2.32
C TYR A 160 13.02 -5.57 2.35
N MET A 161 13.05 -4.68 3.34
CA MET A 161 14.16 -3.74 3.51
C MET A 161 15.48 -4.48 3.77
N LYS A 162 15.46 -5.51 4.61
CA LYS A 162 16.65 -6.32 4.93
C LYS A 162 17.15 -7.07 3.69
N GLN A 163 16.27 -7.73 2.94
CA GLN A 163 16.64 -8.44 1.72
C GLN A 163 17.26 -7.52 0.66
N TYR A 164 16.65 -6.35 0.45
CA TYR A 164 17.18 -5.38 -0.49
C TYR A 164 18.54 -4.82 -0.01
N MET A 165 18.65 -4.49 1.26
CA MET A 165 19.88 -3.98 1.86
C MET A 165 21.05 -4.96 1.71
N ASP A 166 20.82 -6.25 1.92
CA ASP A 166 21.84 -7.29 1.74
C ASP A 166 22.40 -7.35 0.30
N SER A 167 21.61 -6.92 -0.67
CA SER A 167 22.02 -6.91 -2.08
C SER A 167 22.73 -5.64 -2.53
N VAL A 168 22.47 -4.48 -1.86
CA VAL A 168 22.93 -3.17 -2.36
C VAL A 168 23.88 -2.42 -1.43
N LEU A 169 23.99 -2.81 -0.16
CA LEU A 169 24.81 -2.11 0.84
C LEU A 169 26.01 -2.94 1.28
N PRO A 170 27.22 -2.75 0.70
CA PRO A 170 28.44 -3.39 1.16
C PRO A 170 28.83 -2.89 2.55
N LEU A 171 29.25 -3.79 3.44
CA LEU A 171 29.74 -3.41 4.78
C LEU A 171 30.95 -2.49 4.72
N SER A 172 31.83 -2.68 3.71
CA SER A 172 33.00 -1.83 3.50
C SER A 172 32.66 -0.34 3.33
N LEU A 173 31.51 -0.01 2.76
CA LEU A 173 31.03 1.39 2.64
C LEU A 173 30.71 2.00 4.02
N ILE A 174 30.14 1.19 4.91
CA ILE A 174 29.82 1.61 6.28
C ILE A 174 31.09 1.76 7.10
N GLU A 175 32.04 0.83 6.92
CA GLU A 175 33.35 0.86 7.61
C GLU A 175 34.17 2.09 7.19
N ALA A 176 34.23 2.40 5.89
CA ALA A 176 34.89 3.60 5.38
C ALA A 176 34.30 4.88 6.01
N ALA A 177 32.96 4.99 6.03
CA ALA A 177 32.29 6.15 6.63
C ALA A 177 32.56 6.27 8.14
N ARG A 178 32.73 5.15 8.86
CA ARG A 178 33.12 5.15 10.28
C ARG A 178 34.58 5.64 10.46
N ILE A 179 35.49 5.21 9.59
CA ILE A 179 36.89 5.67 9.59
C ILE A 179 36.95 7.18 9.36
N ASP A 180 36.07 7.71 8.46
CA ASP A 180 35.92 9.16 8.20
C ASP A 180 35.24 9.91 9.38
N GLY A 181 34.95 9.24 10.50
CA GLY A 181 34.37 9.85 11.70
C GLY A 181 32.87 10.08 11.66
N ALA A 182 32.14 9.50 10.69
CA ALA A 182 30.70 9.65 10.62
C ALA A 182 29.99 8.82 11.70
N GLY A 183 29.16 9.46 12.51
CA GLY A 183 28.31 8.77 13.50
C GLY A 183 27.22 7.93 12.86
N ALA A 184 26.73 6.91 13.59
CA ALA A 184 25.74 5.93 13.10
C ALA A 184 24.48 6.54 12.47
N PHE A 185 23.91 7.57 13.09
CA PHE A 185 22.72 8.26 12.58
C PHE A 185 23.00 9.05 11.29
N ARG A 186 24.21 9.61 11.18
CA ARG A 186 24.64 10.29 9.95
C ARG A 186 24.84 9.29 8.81
N ILE A 187 25.48 8.16 9.05
CA ILE A 187 25.64 7.07 8.07
C ILE A 187 24.27 6.59 7.61
N PHE A 188 23.34 6.33 8.53
CA PHE A 188 22.00 5.90 8.21
C PHE A 188 21.29 6.88 7.26
N ASN A 189 21.21 8.16 7.63
CA ASN A 189 20.43 9.13 6.85
C ASN A 189 21.13 9.58 5.56
N GLN A 190 22.47 9.70 5.55
CA GLN A 190 23.20 10.25 4.41
C GLN A 190 23.71 9.20 3.41
N ILE A 191 23.84 7.95 3.83
CA ILE A 191 24.35 6.87 2.98
C ILE A 191 23.29 5.78 2.79
N VAL A 192 22.77 5.21 3.90
CA VAL A 192 21.86 4.06 3.81
C VAL A 192 20.52 4.46 3.20
N VAL A 193 19.83 5.47 3.72
CA VAL A 193 18.52 5.91 3.21
C VAL A 193 18.57 6.27 1.72
N PRO A 194 19.55 7.03 1.20
CA PRO A 194 19.68 7.28 -0.24
C PRO A 194 19.85 6.02 -1.10
N LEU A 195 20.64 5.05 -0.67
CA LEU A 195 20.83 3.77 -1.37
C LEU A 195 19.58 2.90 -1.33
N MET A 196 18.80 2.99 -0.25
CA MET A 196 17.55 2.25 -0.05
C MET A 196 16.33 2.89 -0.73
N LYS A 197 16.46 4.06 -1.37
CA LYS A 197 15.33 4.77 -2.00
C LYS A 197 14.42 3.90 -2.86
N PRO A 198 14.92 2.99 -3.72
CA PRO A 198 14.03 2.15 -4.52
C PRO A 198 13.17 1.22 -3.66
N ALA A 199 13.76 0.55 -2.67
CA ALA A 199 13.01 -0.34 -1.76
C ALA A 199 12.04 0.46 -0.88
N ILE A 200 12.45 1.63 -0.38
CA ILE A 200 11.60 2.54 0.39
C ILE A 200 10.38 2.94 -0.46
N ALA A 201 10.56 3.32 -1.73
CA ALA A 201 9.46 3.71 -2.59
C ALA A 201 8.46 2.56 -2.81
N VAL A 202 8.95 1.35 -3.07
CA VAL A 202 8.10 0.15 -3.22
C VAL A 202 7.30 -0.11 -1.94
N GLN A 203 7.97 -0.17 -0.80
CA GLN A 203 7.31 -0.48 0.47
C GLN A 203 6.40 0.66 0.95
N ALA A 204 6.73 1.92 0.64
CA ALA A 204 5.86 3.05 0.91
C ALA A 204 4.53 2.95 0.14
N ILE A 205 4.56 2.53 -1.14
CA ILE A 205 3.33 2.28 -1.90
C ILE A 205 2.51 1.15 -1.27
N PHE A 206 3.13 0.01 -0.96
CA PHE A 206 2.41 -1.11 -0.35
C PHE A 206 1.81 -0.75 1.01
N THR A 207 2.56 -0.08 1.87
CA THR A 207 2.07 0.35 3.19
C THR A 207 0.97 1.41 3.04
N PHE A 208 1.14 2.37 2.13
CA PHE A 208 0.12 3.37 1.83
C PHE A 208 -1.19 2.71 1.38
N VAL A 209 -1.13 1.83 0.37
CA VAL A 209 -2.33 1.15 -0.16
C VAL A 209 -2.99 0.28 0.91
N SER A 210 -2.20 -0.48 1.67
CA SER A 210 -2.71 -1.30 2.77
C SER A 210 -3.44 -0.48 3.84
N SER A 211 -2.86 0.66 4.23
CA SER A 211 -3.47 1.57 5.21
C SER A 211 -4.68 2.31 4.62
N TRP A 212 -4.60 2.76 3.35
CA TRP A 212 -5.66 3.45 2.63
C TRP A 212 -6.93 2.61 2.49
N THR A 213 -6.77 1.32 2.22
CA THR A 213 -7.89 0.38 2.02
C THR A 213 -8.35 -0.31 3.30
N ASN A 214 -7.66 -0.06 4.42
CA ASN A 214 -7.99 -0.69 5.69
C ASN A 214 -9.32 -0.17 6.24
N TYR A 215 -10.30 -1.04 6.29
CA TYR A 215 -11.59 -0.81 6.94
C TYR A 215 -11.60 -1.35 8.36
N PHE A 216 -11.06 -2.56 8.56
CA PHE A 216 -11.27 -3.35 9.77
C PHE A 216 -10.75 -2.68 11.04
N THR A 217 -9.46 -2.35 11.08
CA THR A 217 -8.86 -1.77 12.28
C THR A 217 -9.39 -0.37 12.61
N PRO A 218 -9.52 0.56 11.63
CA PRO A 218 -10.14 1.86 11.89
C PRO A 218 -11.59 1.75 12.40
N ALA A 219 -12.40 0.82 11.87
CA ALA A 219 -13.78 0.65 12.29
C ALA A 219 -13.95 0.17 13.75
N LEU A 220 -12.91 -0.45 14.33
CA LEU A 220 -12.92 -0.87 15.73
C LEU A 220 -12.76 0.29 16.72
N ILE A 221 -12.14 1.40 16.29
CA ILE A 221 -11.70 2.46 17.23
C ILE A 221 -12.16 3.87 16.85
N LEU A 222 -12.64 4.10 15.61
CA LEU A 222 -13.10 5.42 15.16
C LEU A 222 -14.63 5.45 15.10
N HIS A 223 -15.25 6.03 16.11
CA HIS A 223 -16.70 6.10 16.26
C HIS A 223 -17.26 7.48 15.87
N GLU A 224 -16.51 8.56 16.17
CA GLU A 224 -16.91 9.93 15.81
C GLU A 224 -16.94 10.12 14.28
N GLU A 225 -18.06 10.66 13.73
CA GLU A 225 -18.22 10.90 12.29
C GLU A 225 -17.07 11.69 11.67
N LYS A 226 -16.55 12.70 12.40
CA LYS A 226 -15.45 13.55 11.92
C LYS A 226 -14.10 12.82 11.81
N MET A 227 -13.94 11.66 12.49
CA MET A 227 -12.70 10.89 12.55
C MET A 227 -12.71 9.72 11.58
N LYS A 228 -13.87 9.34 11.03
CA LYS A 228 -14.01 8.17 10.16
C LYS A 228 -13.16 8.28 8.91
N THR A 229 -12.61 7.14 8.49
CA THR A 229 -11.87 7.00 7.24
C THR A 229 -12.79 6.76 6.06
N LEU A 230 -12.29 6.97 4.84
CA LEU A 230 -13.07 6.77 3.62
C LEU A 230 -13.66 5.35 3.48
N PRO A 231 -12.91 4.24 3.76
CA PRO A 231 -13.48 2.89 3.77
C PRO A 231 -14.66 2.72 4.74
N ILE A 232 -14.61 3.35 5.92
CA ILE A 232 -15.73 3.29 6.88
C ILE A 232 -16.96 4.01 6.31
N LEU A 233 -16.78 5.19 5.71
CA LEU A 233 -17.88 5.96 5.12
C LEU A 233 -18.50 5.24 3.92
N ILE A 234 -17.69 4.57 3.07
CA ILE A 234 -18.19 3.73 1.97
C ILE A 234 -19.01 2.54 2.53
N ALA A 235 -18.53 1.90 3.60
CA ALA A 235 -19.24 0.79 4.23
C ALA A 235 -20.57 1.24 4.86
N GLN A 236 -20.61 2.42 5.49
CA GLN A 236 -21.83 3.01 6.03
C GLN A 236 -22.86 3.29 4.93
N LEU A 237 -22.44 3.84 3.79
CA LEU A 237 -23.32 4.08 2.67
C LEU A 237 -23.93 2.78 2.13
N ARG A 238 -23.14 1.68 2.11
CA ARG A 238 -23.63 0.36 1.69
C ARG A 238 -24.57 -0.31 2.68
N SER A 239 -24.44 -0.02 3.98
CA SER A 239 -25.29 -0.58 5.05
C SER A 239 -26.55 0.25 5.32
N ALA A 240 -26.72 1.40 4.67
CA ALA A 240 -27.95 2.18 4.75
C ALA A 240 -29.15 1.38 4.21
N ASP A 241 -30.36 1.78 4.59
CA ASP A 241 -31.61 1.15 4.15
C ASP A 241 -31.58 0.87 2.64
N PHE A 242 -31.77 -0.39 2.27
CA PHE A 242 -31.68 -0.87 0.88
C PHE A 242 -32.57 -0.09 -0.08
N LEU A 243 -33.72 0.42 0.41
CA LEU A 243 -34.62 1.24 -0.39
C LEU A 243 -34.07 2.64 -0.69
N LYS A 244 -33.23 3.17 0.20
CA LYS A 244 -32.58 4.50 0.08
C LYS A 244 -31.17 4.44 -0.49
N PHE A 245 -30.64 3.24 -0.67
CA PHE A 245 -29.26 3.01 -1.10
C PHE A 245 -29.08 3.32 -2.59
N ASP A 246 -28.20 4.26 -2.90
CA ASP A 246 -27.84 4.60 -4.28
C ASP A 246 -26.51 3.95 -4.67
N MET A 247 -26.58 2.88 -5.47
CA MET A 247 -25.40 2.18 -5.98
C MET A 247 -24.53 3.06 -6.89
N GLY A 248 -25.13 3.95 -7.66
CA GLY A 248 -24.40 4.88 -8.52
C GLY A 248 -23.49 5.80 -7.69
N GLN A 249 -24.03 6.32 -6.59
CA GLN A 249 -23.27 7.11 -5.62
C GLN A 249 -22.11 6.31 -5.00
N VAL A 250 -22.32 5.04 -4.65
CA VAL A 250 -21.24 4.19 -4.11
C VAL A 250 -20.14 3.95 -5.12
N TYR A 251 -20.48 3.60 -6.36
CA TYR A 251 -19.49 3.44 -7.42
C TYR A 251 -18.73 4.73 -7.69
N MET A 252 -19.38 5.87 -7.65
CA MET A 252 -18.75 7.18 -7.79
C MET A 252 -17.75 7.45 -6.63
N MET A 253 -18.13 7.17 -5.38
CA MET A 253 -17.22 7.29 -4.23
C MET A 253 -15.99 6.39 -4.37
N ILE A 254 -16.20 5.13 -4.78
CA ILE A 254 -15.09 4.19 -4.97
C ILE A 254 -14.18 4.66 -6.12
N ALA A 255 -14.75 5.10 -7.25
CA ALA A 255 -13.99 5.64 -8.37
C ALA A 255 -13.15 6.85 -7.96
N PHE A 256 -13.72 7.76 -7.17
CA PHE A 256 -12.99 8.91 -6.62
C PHE A 256 -11.90 8.50 -5.63
N SER A 257 -12.12 7.43 -4.85
CA SER A 257 -11.14 6.93 -3.87
C SER A 257 -9.86 6.35 -4.50
N ILE A 258 -9.87 6.02 -5.79
CA ILE A 258 -8.68 5.51 -6.49
C ILE A 258 -7.69 6.63 -6.82
N PHE A 259 -8.16 7.86 -6.97
CA PHE A 259 -7.33 8.98 -7.40
C PHE A 259 -6.08 9.21 -6.53
N PRO A 260 -6.15 9.27 -5.18
CA PRO A 260 -4.95 9.41 -4.35
C PRO A 260 -3.95 8.26 -4.52
N VAL A 261 -4.44 7.04 -4.72
CA VAL A 261 -3.57 5.87 -4.95
C VAL A 261 -2.79 6.02 -6.25
N ILE A 262 -3.45 6.48 -7.33
CA ILE A 262 -2.80 6.75 -8.62
C ILE A 262 -1.74 7.84 -8.45
N VAL A 263 -2.05 8.93 -7.76
CA VAL A 263 -1.11 10.03 -7.53
C VAL A 263 0.14 9.54 -6.78
N ILE A 264 -0.03 8.82 -5.69
CA ILE A 264 1.09 8.26 -4.91
C ILE A 264 1.94 7.31 -5.76
N TYR A 265 1.29 6.42 -6.53
CA TYR A 265 2.00 5.53 -7.45
C TYR A 265 2.82 6.30 -8.48
N LEU A 266 2.25 7.31 -9.14
CA LEU A 266 2.94 8.10 -10.15
C LEU A 266 4.14 8.87 -9.56
N VAL A 267 4.00 9.43 -8.36
CA VAL A 267 5.09 10.14 -7.65
C VAL A 267 6.23 9.20 -7.31
N LEU A 268 5.92 7.98 -6.85
CA LEU A 268 6.93 7.03 -6.37
C LEU A 268 7.48 6.11 -7.47
N SER A 269 6.76 5.91 -8.58
CA SER A 269 7.14 4.99 -9.66
C SER A 269 8.52 5.28 -10.28
N LYS A 270 8.90 6.55 -10.38
CA LYS A 270 10.23 6.96 -10.88
C LYS A 270 11.39 6.38 -10.06
N TYR A 271 11.21 6.18 -8.75
CA TYR A 271 12.24 5.60 -7.88
C TYR A 271 12.32 4.08 -8.02
N ILE A 272 11.21 3.43 -8.38
CA ILE A 272 11.16 1.98 -8.62
C ILE A 272 11.94 1.63 -9.87
N VAL A 273 11.67 2.33 -10.99
CA VAL A 273 12.31 2.06 -12.29
C VAL A 273 13.83 2.27 -12.21
N GLY A 274 14.28 3.33 -11.50
CA GLY A 274 15.71 3.60 -11.30
C GLY A 274 16.46 2.51 -10.51
N GLY A 275 15.78 1.79 -9.59
CA GLY A 275 16.38 0.72 -8.80
C GLY A 275 16.52 -0.61 -9.57
N VAL A 276 15.58 -0.92 -10.44
CA VAL A 276 15.61 -2.15 -11.27
C VAL A 276 16.74 -2.11 -12.29
N THR A 277 17.05 -0.94 -12.85
CA THR A 277 18.15 -0.79 -13.82
C THR A 277 19.52 -0.94 -13.19
N LEU A 278 19.72 -0.57 -11.92
CA LEU A 278 20.99 -0.74 -11.21
C LEU A 278 21.27 -2.19 -10.80
N GLY A 279 20.23 -3.00 -10.56
CA GLY A 279 20.35 -4.43 -10.26
C GLY A 279 20.51 -5.33 -11.48
N GLY A 280 20.10 -4.87 -12.66
CA GLY A 280 20.13 -5.64 -13.92
C GLY A 280 21.47 -5.65 -14.66
N VAL A 281 22.48 -4.91 -14.21
CA VAL A 281 23.81 -4.79 -14.88
C VAL A 281 24.85 -5.75 -14.27
N LYS A 282 24.48 -6.63 -13.38
CA LYS A 282 25.33 -7.74 -12.89
C LYS A 282 25.00 -9.04 -13.62
N GLY A 283 25.21 -9.06 -14.94
CA GLY A 283 25.12 -10.23 -15.77
C GLY A 283 26.17 -10.15 -16.86
#